data_152515fda0490d27cd0b076661069dd0
#
_entry.id   152515fda0490d27cd0b076661069dd0
#
_cell.length_a   1.000
_cell.length_b   1.000
_cell.length_c   1.000
_cell.angle_alpha   90.00
_cell.angle_beta   90.00
_cell.angle_gamma   90.00
#
_symmetry.space_group_name_H-M   'P 1'
#
loop_
_entity.id
_entity.type
_entity.pdbx_description
1 polymer ?
#
loop_
_entity_poly.entity_id
_entity_poly.type
_entity_poly.pdbx_seq_one_letter_code
_entity_poly.pdbx_strand_id
1 'polypeptide(L)'
;LVIDDDHFKQVNDTYGHPAGDEVLKRFAALASQCLRRSDVLARYGGEEFVVLFPQSDHADCEAAMTRLKEKFAEQRYDFDPSLRITLSCGLAGHHWGESALAFIERADQALYQAKAAGRDTLRTSC
;
A
#
# COMPACT_ATOMS: atom_id res chain seq x y z
N LEU A 1 -7.81 -1.71 -3.91
CA LEU A 1 -6.42 -2.06 -3.60
C LEU A 1 -6.18 -1.97 -2.10
N VAL A 2 -5.53 -2.98 -1.53
CA VAL A 2 -5.09 -2.98 -0.13
C VAL A 2 -3.57 -2.92 -0.11
N ILE A 3 -3.02 -2.06 0.72
CA ILE A 3 -1.57 -1.84 0.84
C ILE A 3 -1.15 -2.07 2.29
N ASP A 4 0.00 -2.72 2.47
CA ASP A 4 0.63 -2.89 3.76
C ASP A 4 2.10 -2.49 3.67
N ASP A 5 2.56 -1.65 4.59
CA ASP A 5 3.97 -1.29 4.71
C ASP A 5 4.74 -2.50 5.27
N ASP A 6 5.68 -3.00 4.48
CA ASP A 6 6.42 -4.21 4.84
C ASP A 6 7.25 -3.99 6.11
N HIS A 7 7.15 -4.92 7.05
CA HIS A 7 7.91 -4.92 8.31
C HIS A 7 7.68 -3.66 9.17
N PHE A 8 6.52 -3.04 9.06
CA PHE A 8 6.21 -1.82 9.83
C PHE A 8 6.34 -2.03 11.34
N LYS A 9 5.87 -3.19 11.83
CA LYS A 9 6.00 -3.51 13.27
C LYS A 9 7.45 -3.49 13.72
N GLN A 10 8.38 -3.98 12.89
CA GLN A 10 9.80 -3.97 13.21
C GLN A 10 10.35 -2.54 13.33
N VAL A 11 9.84 -1.61 12.53
CA VAL A 11 10.21 -0.20 12.63
C VAL A 11 9.80 0.35 14.00
N ASN A 12 8.55 0.11 14.42
CA ASN A 12 8.08 0.53 15.73
C ASN A 12 8.89 -0.11 16.87
N ASP A 13 9.15 -1.40 16.76
CA ASP A 13 9.86 -2.14 17.80
C ASP A 13 11.32 -1.70 17.93
N THR A 14 11.96 -1.34 16.81
CA THR A 14 13.39 -0.98 16.76
C THR A 14 13.62 0.50 17.06
N TYR A 15 12.80 1.39 16.48
CA TYR A 15 13.01 2.84 16.51
C TYR A 15 11.96 3.59 17.30
N GLY A 16 10.90 2.92 17.76
CA GLY A 16 9.81 3.51 18.53
C GLY A 16 8.65 4.01 17.66
N HIS A 17 7.52 4.29 18.30
CA HIS A 17 6.31 4.74 17.62
C HIS A 17 6.46 6.05 16.85
N PRO A 18 7.23 7.06 17.33
CA PRO A 18 7.44 8.28 16.53
C PRO A 18 8.07 8.00 15.17
N ALA A 19 8.98 7.03 15.08
CA ALA A 19 9.57 6.62 13.80
C ALA A 19 8.53 5.98 12.88
N GLY A 20 7.68 5.10 13.41
CA GLY A 20 6.56 4.52 12.67
C GLY A 20 5.60 5.59 12.16
N ASP A 21 5.27 6.58 12.97
CA ASP A 21 4.42 7.70 12.58
C ASP A 21 5.05 8.49 11.41
N GLU A 22 6.36 8.70 11.44
CA GLU A 22 7.08 9.38 10.35
C GLU A 22 6.98 8.58 9.05
N VAL A 23 7.12 7.26 9.11
CA VAL A 23 6.97 6.38 7.96
C VAL A 23 5.58 6.52 7.35
N LEU A 24 4.54 6.47 8.19
CA LEU A 24 3.15 6.59 7.72
C LEU A 24 2.86 7.96 7.11
N LYS A 25 3.39 9.03 7.69
CA LYS A 25 3.24 10.38 7.14
C LYS A 25 3.89 10.50 5.78
N ARG A 26 5.09 9.96 5.61
CA ARG A 26 5.79 9.97 4.31
C ARG A 26 5.05 9.15 3.27
N PHE A 27 4.52 8.01 3.67
CA PHE A 27 3.71 7.18 2.78
C PHE A 27 2.47 7.97 2.29
N ALA A 28 1.74 8.59 3.19
CA ALA A 28 0.53 9.34 2.84
C ALA A 28 0.84 10.52 1.92
N ALA A 29 1.94 11.24 2.18
CA ALA A 29 2.36 12.36 1.33
C ALA A 29 2.71 11.90 -0.08
N LEU A 30 3.46 10.80 -0.22
CA LEU A 30 3.81 10.25 -1.53
C LEU A 30 2.59 9.70 -2.26
N ALA A 31 1.70 9.03 -1.55
CA ALA A 31 0.46 8.52 -2.13
C ALA A 31 -0.37 9.66 -2.73
N SER A 32 -0.48 10.78 -2.02
CA SER A 32 -1.19 11.96 -2.53
C SER A 32 -0.59 12.50 -3.82
N GLN A 33 0.72 12.35 -4.01
CA GLN A 33 1.40 12.78 -5.24
C GLN A 33 1.18 11.81 -6.40
N CYS A 34 1.04 10.52 -6.10
CA CYS A 34 0.91 9.46 -7.12
C CYS A 34 -0.53 9.18 -7.53
N LEU A 35 -1.50 9.51 -6.68
CA LEU A 35 -2.91 9.27 -6.92
C LEU A 35 -3.58 10.49 -7.57
N ARG A 36 -4.65 10.21 -8.34
CA ARG A 36 -5.47 11.27 -8.93
C ARG A 36 -6.43 11.83 -7.88
N ARG A 37 -7.01 13.01 -8.17
CA ARG A 37 -8.01 13.62 -7.28
C ARG A 37 -9.23 12.73 -7.04
N SER A 38 -9.61 11.94 -8.06
CA SER A 38 -10.75 11.03 -7.97
C SER A 38 -10.43 9.77 -7.20
N ASP A 39 -9.17 9.46 -6.96
CA ASP A 39 -8.77 8.30 -6.19
C ASP A 39 -8.93 8.60 -4.70
N VAL A 40 -9.30 7.59 -3.93
CA VAL A 40 -9.53 7.74 -2.50
C VAL A 40 -8.55 6.86 -1.73
N LEU A 41 -7.78 7.47 -0.85
CA LEU A 41 -6.90 6.78 0.08
C LEU A 41 -7.51 6.82 1.47
N ALA A 42 -7.61 5.68 2.11
CA ALA A 42 -8.08 5.59 3.49
C ALA A 42 -7.18 4.66 4.29
N ARG A 43 -6.95 5.00 5.55
CA ARG A 43 -6.25 4.11 6.47
C ARG A 43 -7.24 3.06 6.96
N TYR A 44 -6.91 1.78 6.75
CA TYR A 44 -7.80 0.67 7.05
C TYR A 44 -7.50 0.02 8.40
N GLY A 45 -6.23 -0.06 8.76
CA GLY A 45 -5.75 -0.63 10.02
C GLY A 45 -4.50 0.07 10.48
N GLY A 46 -3.70 -0.55 11.36
CA GLY A 46 -2.48 0.04 11.90
C GLY A 46 -1.50 0.52 10.84
N GLU A 47 -1.11 -0.36 9.95
CA GLU A 47 -0.21 -0.08 8.82
C GLU A 47 -0.85 -0.38 7.46
N GLU A 48 -2.14 -0.69 7.43
CA GLU A 48 -2.85 -1.01 6.20
C GLU A 48 -3.61 0.19 5.65
N PHE A 49 -3.59 0.33 4.33
CA PHE A 49 -4.31 1.37 3.60
C PHE A 49 -5.15 0.73 2.50
N VAL A 50 -6.26 1.37 2.19
CA VAL A 50 -7.12 0.99 1.07
C VAL A 50 -7.15 2.15 0.09
N VAL A 51 -7.03 1.84 -1.20
CA VAL A 51 -7.16 2.82 -2.28
C VAL A 51 -8.29 2.38 -3.20
N LEU A 52 -9.21 3.30 -3.45
CA LEU A 52 -10.23 3.14 -4.48
C LEU A 52 -9.81 3.92 -5.73
N PHE A 53 -9.86 3.26 -6.88
CA PHE A 53 -9.56 3.85 -8.18
C PHE A 53 -10.84 3.86 -9.02
N PRO A 54 -11.68 4.90 -8.91
CA PRO A 54 -12.92 4.93 -9.70
C PRO A 54 -12.61 4.99 -11.19
N GLN A 55 -13.34 4.20 -11.98
CA GLN A 55 -13.28 4.22 -13.44
C GLN A 55 -11.86 4.07 -13.99
N SER A 56 -11.07 3.20 -13.37
CA SER A 56 -9.69 2.94 -13.78
C SER A 56 -9.52 1.47 -14.13
N ASP A 57 -8.67 1.19 -15.11
CA ASP A 57 -8.33 -0.19 -15.42
C ASP A 57 -7.14 -0.67 -14.57
N HIS A 58 -6.88 -1.98 -14.62
CA HIS A 58 -5.80 -2.58 -13.84
C HIS A 58 -4.43 -2.01 -14.21
N ALA A 59 -4.19 -1.73 -15.48
CA ALA A 59 -2.90 -1.22 -15.94
C ALA A 59 -2.60 0.16 -15.33
N ASP A 60 -3.59 1.03 -15.28
CA ASP A 60 -3.43 2.37 -14.68
C ASP A 60 -3.18 2.28 -13.18
N CYS A 61 -3.91 1.39 -12.49
CA CYS A 61 -3.72 1.16 -11.06
C CYS A 61 -2.34 0.61 -10.76
N GLU A 62 -1.90 -0.38 -11.52
CA GLU A 62 -0.57 -0.98 -11.36
C GLU A 62 0.54 0.05 -11.61
N ALA A 63 0.39 0.89 -12.63
CA ALA A 63 1.37 1.93 -12.94
C ALA A 63 1.49 2.94 -11.79
N ALA A 64 0.36 3.38 -11.23
CA ALA A 64 0.35 4.31 -10.10
C ALA A 64 1.03 3.70 -8.87
N MET A 65 0.73 2.43 -8.59
CA MET A 65 1.28 1.74 -7.43
C MET A 65 2.75 1.40 -7.59
N THR A 66 3.19 1.09 -8.81
CA THR A 66 4.61 0.87 -9.09
C THR A 66 5.41 2.16 -8.81
N ARG A 67 4.90 3.30 -9.26
CA ARG A 67 5.54 4.59 -8.96
C ARG A 67 5.61 4.88 -7.47
N LEU A 68 4.51 4.65 -6.76
CA LEU A 68 4.46 4.86 -5.31
C LEU A 68 5.46 3.95 -4.59
N LYS A 69 5.49 2.68 -4.96
CA LYS A 69 6.40 1.69 -4.39
C LYS A 69 7.86 2.11 -4.57
N GLU A 70 8.23 2.52 -5.77
CA GLU A 70 9.60 2.96 -6.07
C GLU A 70 9.97 4.20 -5.28
N LYS A 71 9.11 5.20 -5.26
CA LYS A 71 9.37 6.44 -4.52
C LYS A 71 9.45 6.21 -3.02
N PHE A 72 8.61 5.32 -2.49
CA PHE A 72 8.62 5.02 -1.06
C PHE A 72 9.91 4.28 -0.67
N ALA A 73 10.37 3.36 -1.49
CA ALA A 73 11.62 2.65 -1.26
C ALA A 73 12.86 3.56 -1.30
N GLU A 74 12.77 4.70 -1.97
CA GLU A 74 13.86 5.67 -2.06
C GLU A 74 13.92 6.63 -0.87
N GLN A 75 12.89 6.65 -0.03
CA GLN A 75 12.83 7.58 1.11
C GLN A 75 13.95 7.33 2.10
N ARG A 76 14.51 8.42 2.62
CA ARG A 76 15.54 8.39 3.65
C ARG A 76 14.98 8.94 4.94
N TYR A 77 15.26 8.27 6.05
CA TYR A 77 14.74 8.63 7.36
C TYR A 77 15.89 9.09 8.25
N ASP A 78 15.67 10.19 8.98
CA ASP A 78 16.71 10.76 9.86
C ASP A 78 17.11 9.80 10.97
N PHE A 79 16.15 9.00 11.47
CA PHE A 79 16.44 8.03 12.52
C PHE A 79 17.28 6.84 12.04
N ASP A 80 17.30 6.55 10.75
CA ASP A 80 18.17 5.56 10.11
C ASP A 80 18.25 5.82 8.60
N PRO A 81 19.27 6.56 8.13
CA PRO A 81 19.37 6.88 6.69
C PRO A 81 19.57 5.67 5.78
N SER A 82 19.95 4.51 6.33
CA SER A 82 20.11 3.29 5.55
C SER A 82 18.80 2.49 5.41
N LEU A 83 17.79 2.82 6.21
CA LEU A 83 16.53 2.10 6.20
C LEU A 83 15.77 2.32 4.88
N ARG A 84 15.28 1.24 4.31
CA ARG A 84 14.38 1.26 3.15
C ARG A 84 13.15 0.46 3.49
N ILE A 85 11.99 1.03 3.18
CA ILE A 85 10.70 0.40 3.46
C ILE A 85 9.99 0.14 2.14
N THR A 86 9.54 -1.10 1.97
CA THR A 86 8.84 -1.54 0.78
C THR A 86 7.35 -1.69 1.04
N LEU A 87 6.58 -1.89 -0.02
CA LEU A 87 5.14 -2.08 0.05
C LEU A 87 4.75 -3.43 -0.54
N SER A 88 3.80 -4.08 0.10
CA SER A 88 3.08 -5.20 -0.49
C SER A 88 1.66 -4.74 -0.78
N CYS A 89 1.15 -5.07 -1.95
CA CYS A 89 -0.15 -4.59 -2.41
C CYS A 89 -0.98 -5.72 -3.00
N GLY A 90 -2.29 -5.67 -2.76
CA GLY A 90 -3.28 -6.54 -3.38
C GLY A 90 -4.29 -5.70 -4.14
N LEU A 91 -4.46 -5.95 -5.42
CA LEU A 91 -5.38 -5.25 -6.31
C LEU A 91 -6.52 -6.18 -6.72
N ALA A 92 -7.74 -5.69 -6.68
CA ALA A 92 -8.92 -6.39 -7.21
C ALA A 92 -9.80 -5.42 -7.99
N GLY A 93 -10.41 -5.92 -9.04
CA GLY A 93 -11.45 -5.19 -9.76
C GLY A 93 -12.82 -5.53 -9.19
N HIS A 94 -13.71 -4.54 -9.08
CA HIS A 94 -15.05 -4.75 -8.57
C HIS A 94 -15.90 -5.56 -9.53
N HIS A 95 -16.57 -6.60 -9.04
CA HIS A 95 -17.52 -7.40 -9.79
C HIS A 95 -18.94 -6.87 -9.57
N TRP A 96 -19.72 -6.83 -10.64
CA TRP A 96 -21.11 -6.41 -10.56
C TRP A 96 -21.88 -7.21 -9.49
N GLY A 97 -22.57 -6.50 -8.60
CA GLY A 97 -23.35 -7.11 -7.53
C GLY A 97 -22.54 -7.54 -6.31
N GLU A 98 -21.22 -7.41 -6.35
CA GLU A 98 -20.36 -7.76 -5.24
C GLU A 98 -20.49 -6.76 -4.10
N SER A 99 -20.54 -7.24 -2.85
CA SER A 99 -20.54 -6.37 -1.68
C SER A 99 -19.18 -5.71 -1.48
N ALA A 100 -19.16 -4.59 -0.76
CA ALA A 100 -17.91 -3.92 -0.41
C ALA A 100 -16.97 -4.85 0.37
N LEU A 101 -17.52 -5.63 1.30
CA LEU A 101 -16.72 -6.57 2.10
C LEU A 101 -16.08 -7.64 1.22
N ALA A 102 -16.84 -8.25 0.32
CA ALA A 102 -16.32 -9.28 -0.59
C ALA A 102 -15.23 -8.71 -1.51
N PHE A 103 -15.41 -7.49 -1.98
CA PHE A 103 -14.44 -6.79 -2.81
C PHE A 103 -13.11 -6.59 -2.07
N ILE A 104 -13.19 -6.07 -0.85
CA ILE A 104 -12.00 -5.86 -0.01
C ILE A 104 -11.32 -7.19 0.32
N GLU A 105 -12.09 -8.23 0.63
CA GLU A 105 -11.53 -9.55 0.92
C GLU A 105 -10.74 -10.12 -0.25
N ARG A 106 -11.20 -9.92 -1.48
CA ARG A 106 -10.44 -10.37 -2.67
C ARG A 106 -9.12 -9.63 -2.81
N ALA A 107 -9.12 -8.33 -2.58
CA ALA A 107 -7.88 -7.55 -2.59
C ALA A 107 -6.95 -7.97 -1.44
N ASP A 108 -7.50 -8.28 -0.29
CA ASP A 108 -6.74 -8.75 0.87
C ASP A 108 -6.10 -10.12 0.64
N GLN A 109 -6.80 -11.03 -0.05
CA GLN A 109 -6.23 -12.31 -0.46
C GLN A 109 -5.05 -12.11 -1.42
N ALA A 110 -5.16 -11.17 -2.35
CA ALA A 110 -4.07 -10.84 -3.25
C ALA A 110 -2.88 -10.25 -2.48
N LEU A 111 -3.14 -9.44 -1.46
CA LEU A 111 -2.11 -8.93 -0.56
C LEU A 111 -1.40 -10.07 0.18
N TYR A 112 -2.14 -11.05 0.66
CA TYR A 112 -1.56 -12.22 1.30
C TYR A 112 -0.60 -12.93 0.35
N GLN A 113 -1.00 -13.09 -0.92
CA GLN A 113 -0.14 -13.70 -1.94
C GLN A 113 1.13 -12.87 -2.17
N ALA A 114 1.02 -11.54 -2.17
CA ALA A 114 2.18 -10.66 -2.29
C ALA A 114 3.17 -10.86 -1.13
N LYS A 115 2.66 -10.96 0.08
CA LYS A 115 3.49 -11.24 1.26
C LYS A 115 4.14 -12.62 1.19
N ALA A 116 3.39 -13.63 0.77
CA ALA A 116 3.90 -15.00 0.61
C ALA A 116 4.94 -15.11 -0.50
N ALA A 117 4.87 -14.25 -1.52
CA ALA A 117 5.84 -14.21 -2.62
C ALA A 117 7.15 -13.48 -2.27
N GLY A 118 7.30 -13.02 -1.04
CA GLY A 118 8.52 -12.35 -0.58
C GLY A 118 8.36 -10.86 -0.31
N ARG A 119 7.14 -10.35 -0.32
CA ARG A 119 6.82 -8.93 -0.13
C ARG A 119 7.34 -8.06 -1.27
N ASP A 120 7.33 -6.75 -1.09
CA ASP A 120 7.82 -5.77 -2.08
C ASP A 120 7.26 -6.02 -3.48
N THR A 121 5.96 -6.26 -3.57
CA THR A 121 5.32 -6.58 -4.84
C THR A 121 3.82 -6.28 -4.80
N LEU A 122 3.22 -6.25 -5.99
CA LEU A 122 1.78 -6.15 -6.16
C LEU A 122 1.27 -7.43 -6.78
N ARG A 123 0.17 -7.96 -6.23
CA ARG A 123 -0.55 -9.10 -6.80
C ARG A 123 -1.98 -8.69 -7.12
N THR A 124 -2.53 -9.29 -8.15
CA THR A 124 -3.88 -8.99 -8.62
C THR A 124 -4.78 -10.20 -8.44
N SER A 125 -5.98 -9.95 -7.91
CA SER A 125 -7.03 -10.96 -7.87
C SER A 125 -7.71 -11.03 -9.24
N CYS A 126 -7.94 -12.23 -9.71
CA CYS A 126 -8.64 -12.45 -10.99
C CYS A 126 -10.15 -12.26 -10.88
#